data_55dc1c9d8e7847da627d387babd352aa
#
_entry.id   55dc1c9d8e7847da627d387babd352aa
#
_cell.length_a   1.000
_cell.length_b   1.000
_cell.length_c   1.000
_cell.angle_alpha   90.00
_cell.angle_beta   90.00
_cell.angle_gamma   90.00
#
_symmetry.space_group_name_H-M   'P 1'
#
loop_
_entity.id
_entity.type
_entity.pdbx_description
1 polymer ?
#
loop_
_entity_poly.entity_id
_entity_poly.type
_entity_poly.pdbx_seq_one_letter_code
_entity_poly.pdbx_strand_id
1 'polypeptide(L)'
;MENHNIVIIGMPGSGKTTFGTALAEALGRDFYDADTYLETSEGRTIKELFAVCEDCFRDAETRTARALGSKKGVVIATGGGVIKRRENIDIYKENGIIIFLDRAPEDIVTDVDVSTRPLLKDGPSKVFDLYRERIDTYRSSADYRMANDESIEHVLEHLERLVKELLEKRI
;
A
#
# COMPACT_ATOMS: atom_id res chain seq x y z
N MET A 1 13.83 4.69 17.53
CA MET A 1 13.52 4.30 16.15
C MET A 1 12.53 3.18 15.97
N GLU A 2 12.21 2.50 17.01
CA GLU A 2 11.05 1.61 17.07
C GLU A 2 9.72 2.30 16.68
N ASN A 3 9.72 3.63 16.58
CA ASN A 3 8.53 4.44 16.38
C ASN A 3 8.18 4.80 14.92
N HIS A 4 9.07 4.53 13.93
CA HIS A 4 8.73 4.81 12.53
C HIS A 4 7.76 3.76 11.98
N ASN A 5 6.75 4.24 11.28
CA ASN A 5 5.82 3.38 10.56
C ASN A 5 6.49 2.81 9.31
N ILE A 6 6.06 1.63 8.90
CA ILE A 6 6.39 1.07 7.59
C ILE A 6 5.13 1.14 6.74
N VAL A 7 5.20 1.87 5.64
CA VAL A 7 4.06 2.10 4.75
C VAL A 7 4.32 1.42 3.42
N ILE A 8 3.46 0.50 3.03
CA ILE A 8 3.59 -0.26 1.78
C ILE A 8 2.61 0.29 0.76
N ILE A 9 3.16 0.79 -0.35
CA ILE A 9 2.41 1.27 -1.52
C ILE A 9 2.64 0.35 -2.71
N GLY A 10 1.75 0.39 -3.69
CA GLY A 10 1.87 -0.40 -4.92
C GLY A 10 0.53 -0.67 -5.57
N MET A 11 0.58 -1.31 -6.73
CA MET A 11 -0.61 -1.65 -7.52
C MET A 11 -1.63 -2.47 -6.72
N PRO A 12 -2.93 -2.37 -7.06
CA PRO A 12 -3.90 -3.37 -6.64
C PRO A 12 -3.42 -4.77 -7.09
N GLY A 13 -3.41 -5.73 -6.17
CA GLY A 13 -2.92 -7.10 -6.46
C GLY A 13 -1.40 -7.28 -6.36
N SER A 14 -0.65 -6.27 -5.89
CA SER A 14 0.81 -6.40 -5.70
C SER A 14 1.21 -7.19 -4.45
N GLY A 15 0.27 -7.54 -3.55
CA GLY A 15 0.54 -8.32 -2.34
C GLY A 15 0.74 -7.50 -1.06
N LYS A 16 0.40 -6.21 -1.06
CA LYS A 16 0.62 -5.31 0.09
C LYS A 16 0.06 -5.82 1.42
N THR A 17 -1.17 -6.33 1.41
CA THR A 17 -1.80 -6.86 2.62
C THR A 17 -1.11 -8.12 3.11
N THR A 18 -0.78 -9.05 2.21
CA THR A 18 -0.07 -10.30 2.53
C THR A 18 1.30 -10.01 3.12
N PHE A 19 2.13 -9.22 2.43
CA PHE A 19 3.48 -8.89 2.91
C PHE A 19 3.45 -7.98 4.13
N GLY A 20 2.50 -7.04 4.20
CA GLY A 20 2.34 -6.15 5.35
C GLY A 20 1.99 -6.91 6.62
N THR A 21 1.07 -7.86 6.55
CA THR A 21 0.68 -8.71 7.69
C THR A 21 1.87 -9.54 8.16
N ALA A 22 2.54 -10.25 7.24
CA ALA A 22 3.68 -11.08 7.57
C ALA A 22 4.87 -10.28 8.14
N LEU A 23 5.15 -9.11 7.55
CA LEU A 23 6.18 -8.21 8.05
C LEU A 23 5.87 -7.69 9.46
N ALA A 24 4.62 -7.31 9.72
CA ALA A 24 4.20 -6.83 11.04
C ALA A 24 4.37 -7.91 12.10
N GLU A 25 3.98 -9.15 11.79
CA GLU A 25 4.19 -10.31 12.66
C GLU A 25 5.68 -10.54 12.95
N ALA A 26 6.53 -10.54 11.92
CA ALA A 26 7.97 -10.74 12.04
C ALA A 26 8.67 -9.64 12.86
N LEU A 27 8.13 -8.41 12.85
CA LEU A 27 8.65 -7.26 13.60
C LEU A 27 7.98 -7.07 14.97
N GLY A 28 6.96 -7.86 15.32
CA GLY A 28 6.17 -7.68 16.54
C GLY A 28 5.42 -6.34 16.58
N ARG A 29 4.88 -5.89 15.43
CA ARG A 29 4.18 -4.61 15.26
C ARG A 29 2.72 -4.81 14.89
N ASP A 30 1.88 -3.81 15.20
CA ASP A 30 0.50 -3.80 14.72
C ASP A 30 0.46 -3.60 13.20
N PHE A 31 -0.50 -4.26 12.56
CA PHE A 31 -0.79 -4.13 11.14
C PHE A 31 -2.11 -3.40 10.90
N TYR A 32 -2.12 -2.51 9.92
CA TYR A 32 -3.32 -1.82 9.44
C TYR A 32 -3.44 -1.92 7.92
N ASP A 33 -4.56 -2.46 7.45
CA ASP A 33 -5.00 -2.30 6.06
C ASP A 33 -5.79 -1.00 5.96
N ALA A 34 -5.32 -0.06 5.15
CA ALA A 34 -5.90 1.28 5.07
C ALA A 34 -7.32 1.27 4.48
N ASP A 35 -7.61 0.37 3.53
CA ASP A 35 -8.94 0.25 2.95
C ASP A 35 -9.94 -0.28 3.99
N THR A 36 -9.57 -1.30 4.75
CA THR A 36 -10.39 -1.84 5.85
C THR A 36 -10.61 -0.79 6.95
N TYR A 37 -9.55 -0.06 7.31
CA TYR A 37 -9.65 1.01 8.31
C TYR A 37 -10.59 2.13 7.85
N LEU A 38 -10.49 2.53 6.57
CA LEU A 38 -11.34 3.54 5.94
C LEU A 38 -12.82 3.14 6.04
N GLU A 39 -13.17 1.94 5.57
CA GLU A 39 -14.56 1.47 5.60
C GLU A 39 -15.14 1.43 7.02
N THR A 40 -14.33 0.97 7.97
CA THR A 40 -14.73 0.94 9.39
C THR A 40 -14.94 2.35 9.94
N SER A 41 -14.05 3.29 9.64
CA SER A 41 -14.11 4.66 10.16
C SER A 41 -15.23 5.48 9.55
N GLU A 42 -15.50 5.29 8.25
CA GLU A 42 -16.55 6.02 7.52
C GLU A 42 -17.94 5.38 7.71
N GLY A 43 -18.00 4.14 8.19
CA GLY A 43 -19.24 3.35 8.27
C GLY A 43 -19.88 3.08 6.89
N ARG A 44 -19.07 3.12 5.84
CA ARG A 44 -19.43 2.93 4.44
C ARG A 44 -18.36 2.16 3.69
N THR A 45 -18.76 1.37 2.72
CA THR A 45 -17.83 0.70 1.82
C THR A 45 -17.18 1.69 0.85
N ILE A 46 -15.99 1.37 0.37
CA ILE A 46 -15.30 2.12 -0.69
C ILE A 46 -16.20 2.26 -1.92
N LYS A 47 -16.93 1.20 -2.27
CA LYS A 47 -17.88 1.20 -3.39
C LYS A 47 -19.00 2.24 -3.20
N GLU A 48 -19.54 2.36 -1.99
CA GLU A 48 -20.57 3.35 -1.68
C GLU A 48 -20.02 4.78 -1.73
N LEU A 49 -18.80 5.01 -1.27
CA LEU A 49 -18.13 6.30 -1.35
C LEU A 49 -17.90 6.72 -2.80
N PHE A 50 -17.40 5.81 -3.65
CA PHE A 50 -17.24 6.07 -5.08
C PHE A 50 -18.57 6.31 -5.81
N ALA A 51 -19.65 5.65 -5.38
CA ALA A 51 -20.97 5.88 -5.95
C ALA A 51 -21.51 7.30 -5.70
N VAL A 52 -21.03 7.96 -4.64
CA VAL A 52 -21.34 9.38 -4.39
C VAL A 52 -20.47 10.26 -5.28
N CYS A 53 -19.15 10.18 -5.14
CA CYS A 53 -18.18 10.85 -6.01
C CYS A 53 -16.76 10.28 -5.75
N GLU A 54 -15.86 10.34 -6.74
CA GLU A 54 -14.46 9.95 -6.52
C GLU A 54 -13.79 10.81 -5.45
N ASP A 55 -14.02 12.11 -5.43
CA ASP A 55 -13.45 13.02 -4.43
C ASP A 55 -13.92 12.69 -3.02
N CYS A 56 -15.16 12.20 -2.84
CA CYS A 56 -15.67 11.76 -1.55
C CYS A 56 -14.82 10.60 -0.99
N PHE A 57 -14.49 9.63 -1.85
CA PHE A 57 -13.57 8.56 -1.49
C PHE A 57 -12.15 9.08 -1.22
N ARG A 58 -11.61 9.97 -2.06
CA ARG A 58 -10.28 10.53 -1.88
C ARG A 58 -10.14 11.35 -0.61
N ASP A 59 -11.19 12.05 -0.20
CA ASP A 59 -11.22 12.77 1.07
C ASP A 59 -11.17 11.79 2.26
N ALA A 60 -11.92 10.69 2.18
CA ALA A 60 -11.88 9.63 3.18
C ALA A 60 -10.49 8.96 3.23
N GLU A 61 -9.87 8.72 2.08
CA GLU A 61 -8.51 8.18 1.96
C GLU A 61 -7.48 9.11 2.64
N THR A 62 -7.61 10.42 2.46
CA THR A 62 -6.74 11.40 3.12
C THR A 62 -6.97 11.46 4.64
N ARG A 63 -8.22 11.38 5.11
CA ARG A 63 -8.52 11.27 6.56
C ARG A 63 -7.89 10.01 7.15
N THR A 64 -7.99 8.89 6.45
CA THR A 64 -7.36 7.62 6.84
C THR A 64 -5.84 7.75 6.90
N ALA A 65 -5.22 8.40 5.91
CA ALA A 65 -3.78 8.64 5.91
C ALA A 65 -3.34 9.44 7.15
N ARG A 66 -4.08 10.48 7.54
CA ARG A 66 -3.81 11.25 8.76
C ARG A 66 -3.94 10.39 10.02
N ALA A 67 -5.01 9.61 10.13
CA ALA A 67 -5.25 8.76 11.29
C ALA A 67 -4.19 7.66 11.45
N LEU A 68 -3.82 6.98 10.36
CA LEU A 68 -2.82 5.93 10.38
C LEU A 68 -1.39 6.49 10.44
N GLY A 69 -1.10 7.59 9.74
CA GLY A 69 0.20 8.25 9.75
C GLY A 69 0.59 8.80 11.12
N SER A 70 -0.39 9.18 11.95
CA SER A 70 -0.14 9.64 13.33
C SER A 70 0.21 8.52 14.32
N LYS A 71 -0.04 7.25 13.95
CA LYS A 71 0.39 6.10 14.75
C LYS A 71 1.91 5.98 14.74
N LYS A 72 2.45 5.16 15.63
CA LYS A 72 3.89 4.98 15.77
C LYS A 72 4.24 3.50 15.80
N GLY A 73 5.25 3.13 15.02
CA GLY A 73 5.80 1.78 15.02
C GLY A 73 4.86 0.73 14.42
N VAL A 74 3.97 1.10 13.52
CA VAL A 74 3.02 0.19 12.89
C VAL A 74 3.40 -0.11 11.43
N VAL A 75 2.83 -1.18 10.86
CA VAL A 75 2.90 -1.50 9.44
C VAL A 75 1.56 -1.17 8.79
N ILE A 76 1.59 -0.44 7.69
CA ILE A 76 0.39 0.05 6.99
C ILE A 76 0.44 -0.43 5.53
N ALA A 77 -0.56 -1.18 5.09
CA ALA A 77 -0.79 -1.46 3.67
C ALA A 77 -1.82 -0.47 3.12
N THR A 78 -1.46 0.29 2.09
CA THR A 78 -2.32 1.33 1.52
C THR A 78 -3.20 0.82 0.38
N GLY A 79 -4.24 1.58 0.03
CA GLY A 79 -4.94 1.41 -1.24
C GLY A 79 -4.03 1.77 -2.43
N GLY A 80 -4.29 1.14 -3.59
CA GLY A 80 -3.46 1.37 -4.79
C GLY A 80 -3.53 2.81 -5.32
N GLY A 81 -4.58 3.54 -5.03
CA GLY A 81 -4.76 4.93 -5.46
C GLY A 81 -4.26 5.99 -4.49
N VAL A 82 -3.63 5.62 -3.38
CA VAL A 82 -3.15 6.55 -2.34
C VAL A 82 -2.22 7.64 -2.91
N ILE A 83 -1.47 7.32 -3.96
CA ILE A 83 -0.54 8.21 -4.66
C ILE A 83 -1.22 9.30 -5.49
N LYS A 84 -2.53 9.21 -5.75
CA LYS A 84 -3.26 10.20 -6.55
C LYS A 84 -3.31 11.58 -5.88
N ARG A 85 -3.17 11.62 -4.56
CA ARG A 85 -2.98 12.88 -3.82
C ARG A 85 -1.61 12.88 -3.15
N ARG A 86 -0.76 13.80 -3.56
CA ARG A 86 0.58 13.99 -2.99
C ARG A 86 0.54 14.16 -1.47
N GLU A 87 -0.50 14.84 -0.97
CA GLU A 87 -0.73 15.07 0.46
C GLU A 87 -0.71 13.76 1.27
N ASN A 88 -1.28 12.67 0.75
CA ASN A 88 -1.27 11.38 1.45
C ASN A 88 0.15 10.86 1.66
N ILE A 89 1.00 11.00 0.64
CA ILE A 89 2.40 10.59 0.68
C ILE A 89 3.19 11.45 1.67
N ASP A 90 2.97 12.76 1.65
CA ASP A 90 3.64 13.70 2.56
C ASP A 90 3.28 13.38 4.03
N ILE A 91 1.99 13.11 4.32
CA ILE A 91 1.52 12.67 5.64
C ILE A 91 2.23 11.39 6.10
N TYR A 92 2.29 10.36 5.26
CA TYR A 92 2.95 9.12 5.62
C TYR A 92 4.46 9.27 5.80
N LYS A 93 5.11 10.20 5.09
CA LYS A 93 6.55 10.50 5.22
C LYS A 93 6.92 11.22 6.50
N GLU A 94 5.99 11.91 7.15
CA GLU A 94 6.28 12.62 8.41
C GLU A 94 6.82 11.69 9.50
N ASN A 95 6.29 10.47 9.59
CA ASN A 95 6.68 9.50 10.61
C ASN A 95 6.85 8.08 10.05
N GLY A 96 7.06 7.92 8.75
CA GLY A 96 7.12 6.61 8.12
C GLY A 96 8.21 6.48 7.07
N ILE A 97 8.48 5.23 6.75
CA ILE A 97 9.31 4.81 5.62
C ILE A 97 8.36 4.20 4.59
N ILE A 98 8.35 4.75 3.38
CA ILE A 98 7.49 4.27 2.31
C ILE A 98 8.23 3.26 1.45
N ILE A 99 7.70 2.06 1.33
CA ILE A 99 8.22 0.99 0.50
C ILE A 99 7.24 0.75 -0.65
N PHE A 100 7.72 0.87 -1.88
CA PHE A 100 6.97 0.48 -3.05
C PHE A 100 7.17 -1.01 -3.32
N LEU A 101 6.11 -1.80 -3.14
CA LEU A 101 6.07 -3.20 -3.50
C LEU A 101 5.71 -3.30 -4.99
N ASP A 102 6.73 -3.50 -5.82
CA ASP A 102 6.61 -3.50 -7.28
C ASP A 102 6.42 -4.92 -7.80
N ARG A 103 5.22 -5.21 -8.29
CA ARG A 103 4.87 -6.46 -8.96
C ARG A 103 4.56 -6.18 -10.42
N ALA A 104 5.12 -6.98 -11.31
CA ALA A 104 4.88 -6.84 -12.75
C ALA A 104 3.38 -7.02 -13.06
N PRO A 105 2.83 -6.23 -13.99
CA PRO A 105 1.41 -6.34 -14.34
C PRO A 105 1.04 -7.71 -14.91
N GLU A 106 1.95 -8.40 -15.57
CA GLU A 106 1.79 -9.78 -16.06
C GLU A 106 1.50 -10.76 -14.92
N ASP A 107 2.23 -10.64 -13.81
CA ASP A 107 2.07 -11.49 -12.63
C ASP A 107 0.78 -11.14 -11.86
N ILE A 108 0.42 -9.87 -11.81
CA ILE A 108 -0.85 -9.42 -11.20
C ILE A 108 -2.04 -10.03 -11.94
N VAL A 109 -2.02 -9.99 -13.26
CA VAL A 109 -3.12 -10.53 -14.10
C VAL A 109 -3.29 -12.03 -13.92
N THR A 110 -2.19 -12.77 -13.72
CA THR A 110 -2.23 -14.22 -13.55
C THR A 110 -2.89 -14.65 -12.25
N ASP A 111 -2.67 -13.92 -11.16
CA ASP A 111 -3.10 -14.32 -9.80
C ASP A 111 -4.40 -13.67 -9.32
N VAL A 112 -4.84 -12.58 -9.98
CA VAL A 112 -6.01 -11.83 -9.51
C VAL A 112 -7.27 -12.38 -10.16
N ASP A 113 -8.17 -12.90 -9.33
CA ASP A 113 -9.55 -13.15 -9.74
C ASP A 113 -10.23 -11.81 -10.06
N VAL A 114 -10.37 -11.55 -11.36
CA VAL A 114 -10.92 -10.31 -11.93
C VAL A 114 -12.35 -10.04 -11.42
N SER A 115 -13.06 -11.10 -10.97
CA SER A 115 -14.46 -11.00 -10.51
C SER A 115 -14.59 -10.23 -9.19
N THR A 116 -13.54 -10.20 -8.35
CA THR A 116 -13.60 -9.65 -7.00
C THR A 116 -13.13 -8.20 -6.87
N ARG A 117 -12.51 -7.62 -7.93
CA ARG A 117 -11.94 -6.26 -7.90
C ARG A 117 -12.59 -5.32 -8.92
N PRO A 118 -13.31 -4.26 -8.47
CA PRO A 118 -14.04 -3.35 -9.37
C PRO A 118 -13.17 -2.70 -10.45
N LEU A 119 -11.89 -2.41 -10.16
CA LEU A 119 -10.96 -1.77 -11.09
C LEU A 119 -10.43 -2.70 -12.18
N LEU A 120 -10.62 -4.02 -12.05
CA LEU A 120 -10.15 -5.04 -13.00
C LEU A 120 -11.30 -5.66 -13.81
N LYS A 121 -12.52 -5.20 -13.63
CA LYS A 121 -13.71 -5.70 -14.37
C LYS A 121 -13.60 -5.53 -15.87
N ASP A 122 -12.79 -4.58 -16.34
CA ASP A 122 -12.59 -4.30 -17.75
C ASP A 122 -11.47 -5.15 -18.39
N GLY A 123 -11.02 -6.19 -17.69
CA GLY A 123 -10.07 -7.18 -18.19
C GLY A 123 -8.58 -6.87 -17.94
N PRO A 124 -7.68 -7.75 -18.43
CA PRO A 124 -6.22 -7.65 -18.20
C PRO A 124 -5.60 -6.34 -18.69
N SER A 125 -6.10 -5.77 -19.80
CA SER A 125 -5.60 -4.51 -20.36
C SER A 125 -5.65 -3.35 -19.37
N LYS A 126 -6.65 -3.35 -18.49
CA LYS A 126 -6.81 -2.31 -17.46
C LYS A 126 -5.67 -2.31 -16.45
N VAL A 127 -5.14 -3.48 -16.09
CA VAL A 127 -4.00 -3.61 -15.18
C VAL A 127 -2.76 -2.98 -15.80
N PHE A 128 -2.49 -3.26 -17.10
CA PHE A 128 -1.35 -2.69 -17.82
C PHE A 128 -1.46 -1.17 -17.95
N ASP A 129 -2.65 -0.66 -18.27
CA ASP A 129 -2.89 0.78 -18.37
C ASP A 129 -2.69 1.47 -17.02
N LEU A 130 -3.22 0.89 -15.95
CA LEU A 130 -3.05 1.41 -14.59
C LEU A 130 -1.59 1.39 -14.14
N TYR A 131 -0.85 0.33 -14.48
CA TYR A 131 0.57 0.22 -14.18
C TYR A 131 1.37 1.33 -14.90
N ARG A 132 1.16 1.51 -16.21
CA ARG A 132 1.80 2.58 -16.98
C ARG A 132 1.49 3.98 -16.46
N GLU A 133 0.23 4.21 -16.05
CA GLU A 133 -0.20 5.48 -15.46
C GLU A 133 0.49 5.79 -14.13
N ARG A 134 0.74 4.77 -13.29
CA ARG A 134 1.10 4.95 -11.88
C ARG A 134 2.53 4.65 -11.53
N ILE A 135 3.26 3.91 -12.36
CA ILE A 135 4.58 3.38 -12.01
C ILE A 135 5.58 4.47 -11.62
N ASP A 136 5.64 5.57 -12.36
CA ASP A 136 6.56 6.67 -12.08
C ASP A 136 6.17 7.40 -10.79
N THR A 137 4.88 7.51 -10.48
CA THR A 137 4.40 8.11 -9.24
C THR A 137 4.70 7.21 -8.04
N TYR A 138 4.53 5.89 -8.14
CA TYR A 138 4.95 4.97 -7.08
C TYR A 138 6.44 5.09 -6.80
N ARG A 139 7.28 5.06 -7.86
CA ARG A 139 8.74 5.17 -7.74
C ARG A 139 9.18 6.47 -7.08
N SER A 140 8.61 7.60 -7.48
CA SER A 140 8.95 8.91 -6.92
C SER A 140 8.38 9.15 -5.51
N SER A 141 7.35 8.42 -5.12
CA SER A 141 6.72 8.53 -3.80
C SER A 141 7.44 7.72 -2.73
N ALA A 142 8.06 6.60 -3.12
CA ALA A 142 8.67 5.67 -2.19
C ALA A 142 10.10 6.09 -1.80
N ASP A 143 10.48 5.71 -0.57
CA ASP A 143 11.87 5.78 -0.12
C ASP A 143 12.67 4.59 -0.67
N TYR A 144 12.02 3.42 -0.80
CA TYR A 144 12.62 2.19 -1.29
C TYR A 144 11.66 1.42 -2.19
N ARG A 145 12.23 0.70 -3.17
CA ARG A 145 11.52 -0.23 -4.03
C ARG A 145 11.87 -1.66 -3.65
N MET A 146 10.86 -2.49 -3.47
CA MET A 146 10.98 -3.93 -3.30
C MET A 146 10.30 -4.63 -4.49
N ALA A 147 11.07 -5.39 -5.26
CA ALA A 147 10.50 -6.22 -6.32
C ALA A 147 9.75 -7.42 -5.71
N ASN A 148 8.58 -7.72 -6.23
CA ASN A 148 7.81 -8.92 -5.90
C ASN A 148 7.76 -9.82 -7.15
N ASP A 149 8.89 -10.46 -7.43
CA ASP A 149 9.16 -11.28 -8.60
C ASP A 149 9.74 -12.67 -8.27
N GLU A 150 9.78 -13.00 -6.98
CA GLU A 150 10.25 -14.27 -6.44
C GLU A 150 9.17 -14.96 -5.59
N SER A 151 9.52 -16.04 -4.89
CA SER A 151 8.62 -16.66 -3.92
C SER A 151 8.28 -15.72 -2.76
N ILE A 152 7.12 -15.94 -2.15
CA ILE A 152 6.67 -15.12 -1.01
C ILE A 152 7.71 -15.13 0.12
N GLU A 153 8.30 -16.28 0.40
CA GLU A 153 9.31 -16.45 1.43
C GLU A 153 10.55 -15.59 1.16
N HIS A 154 11.08 -15.61 -0.07
CA HIS A 154 12.26 -14.83 -0.45
C HIS A 154 11.99 -13.31 -0.41
N VAL A 155 10.86 -12.90 -0.95
CA VAL A 155 10.49 -11.46 -0.92
C VAL A 155 10.30 -10.99 0.52
N LEU A 156 9.69 -11.81 1.39
CA LEU A 156 9.50 -11.48 2.80
C LEU A 156 10.84 -11.37 3.53
N GLU A 157 11.76 -12.33 3.35
CA GLU A 157 13.10 -12.29 3.95
C GLU A 157 13.87 -11.04 3.53
N HIS A 158 13.80 -10.66 2.25
CA HIS A 158 14.44 -9.43 1.74
C HIS A 158 13.79 -8.18 2.34
N LEU A 159 12.46 -8.17 2.45
CA LEU A 159 11.71 -7.06 3.01
C LEU A 159 12.03 -6.85 4.50
N GLU A 160 12.06 -7.94 5.28
CA GLU A 160 12.44 -7.90 6.69
C GLU A 160 13.86 -7.38 6.89
N ARG A 161 14.81 -7.89 6.13
CA ARG A 161 16.22 -7.44 6.19
C ARG A 161 16.33 -5.97 5.85
N LEU A 162 15.71 -5.53 4.75
CA LEU A 162 15.68 -4.12 4.35
C LEU A 162 15.14 -3.24 5.48
N VAL A 163 13.98 -3.59 6.04
CA VAL A 163 13.34 -2.78 7.09
C VAL A 163 14.20 -2.72 8.35
N LYS A 164 14.78 -3.84 8.78
CA LYS A 164 15.70 -3.87 9.94
C LYS A 164 16.90 -2.95 9.71
N GLU A 165 17.55 -3.03 8.56
CA GLU A 165 18.66 -2.15 8.21
C GLU A 165 18.26 -0.65 8.17
N LEU A 166 17.06 -0.34 7.68
CA LEU A 166 16.57 1.03 7.61
C LEU A 166 16.25 1.61 8.99
N LEU A 167 15.69 0.79 9.85
CA LEU A 167 15.42 1.17 11.23
C LEU A 167 16.71 1.38 12.02
N GLU A 168 17.77 0.66 11.71
CA GLU A 168 19.09 0.83 12.32
C GLU A 168 19.84 2.08 11.82
N LYS A 169 19.80 2.36 10.50
CA LYS A 169 20.53 3.48 9.89
C LYS A 169 19.97 4.87 10.18
N ARG A 170 18.74 4.98 10.62
CA ARG A 170 18.15 6.26 11.04
C ARG A 170 18.39 6.60 12.52
N ILE A 171 19.40 5.94 13.16
CA ILE A 171 19.99 6.31 14.45
C ILE A 171 21.09 7.44 14.29
#